data_5ba5aa635c9be3751c09f7378cb3e65d
#
_entry.id   5ba5aa635c9be3751c09f7378cb3e65d
#
_cell.length_a   1.000
_cell.length_b   1.000
_cell.length_c   1.000
_cell.angle_alpha   90.00
_cell.angle_beta   90.00
_cell.angle_gamma   90.00
#
_symmetry.space_group_name_H-M   'P 1'
#
loop_
_entity.id
_entity.type
_entity.pdbx_description
1 polymer ?
#
loop_
_entity_poly.entity_id
_entity_poly.type
_entity_poly.pdbx_seq_one_letter_code
_entity_poly.pdbx_strand_id
1 'polypeptide(L)'
;MEDFIHLHVHTYYSILDGQSPVQKLVDKAVANGMRGMAITDHGNMFGVKELFNYCNKINGKLKDEGKEPFKPIFGCEMYVAHRRKCDREKERGDMGGYHLIVLAKNYNGYKNLIKLVSRAWVDGYYMRPRTDREDLERYHEDLIVCSACIAGEVPAKILKGDMQGAREAIEWYKRVFGDDYYLELQRHEVKDPHQRANRETFPLQQRANKELIELSKEYGIKLVCTNDCHFVDQDNAEAHDHLLCLATGKDLDDPNRMLYSKQEWFKTREEMNDIFADVPEALSNTLEILDKVEFYSIDHAPIMPFFPIPAEFGSEEETRKRITPEELFREFTTDENGNEIMSHEEAEKKIKKLGGLDKLY
;
A
#
# COMPACT_ATOMS: atom_id res chain seq x y z
N MET A 1 27.48 10.03 5.41
CA MET A 1 26.09 9.64 5.70
C MET A 1 25.42 9.41 4.36
N GLU A 2 24.90 8.19 4.16
CA GLU A 2 24.16 7.85 2.96
C GLU A 2 22.80 8.53 2.98
N ASP A 3 22.30 8.92 1.82
CA ASP A 3 20.93 9.35 1.68
C ASP A 3 19.99 8.12 1.76
N PHE A 4 18.76 8.31 2.26
CA PHE A 4 17.86 7.21 2.60
C PHE A 4 16.41 7.65 2.52
N ILE A 5 15.52 6.73 2.15
CA ILE A 5 14.07 6.89 2.27
C ILE A 5 13.43 5.62 2.83
N HIS A 6 12.29 5.76 3.52
CA HIS A 6 11.52 4.63 3.99
C HIS A 6 10.69 3.99 2.86
N LEU A 7 10.84 2.66 2.67
CA LEU A 7 10.14 1.88 1.65
C LEU A 7 9.11 0.88 2.22
N HIS A 8 9.12 0.66 3.54
CA HIS A 8 8.20 -0.24 4.25
C HIS A 8 7.57 0.54 5.40
N VAL A 9 6.35 1.03 5.19
CA VAL A 9 5.66 1.97 6.10
C VAL A 9 4.17 1.66 6.15
N HIS A 10 3.67 1.47 7.36
CA HIS A 10 2.27 1.25 7.67
C HIS A 10 1.63 2.54 8.18
N THR A 11 0.53 2.90 7.56
CA THR A 11 -0.33 4.01 8.01
C THR A 11 -1.46 3.48 8.89
N TYR A 12 -2.34 4.35 9.37
CA TYR A 12 -3.56 3.91 10.08
C TYR A 12 -4.54 3.12 9.17
N TYR A 13 -4.25 3.02 7.86
CA TYR A 13 -4.98 2.12 6.95
C TYR A 13 -4.50 0.65 7.03
N SER A 14 -3.40 0.37 7.72
CA SER A 14 -3.10 -0.95 8.28
C SER A 14 -3.92 -1.11 9.56
N ILE A 15 -5.23 -1.34 9.39
CA ILE A 15 -6.27 -1.21 10.41
C ILE A 15 -5.95 -2.10 11.62
N LEU A 16 -5.98 -1.49 12.83
CA LEU A 16 -5.65 -2.11 14.12
C LEU A 16 -4.18 -2.58 14.24
N ASP A 17 -3.29 -2.08 13.38
CA ASP A 17 -1.86 -2.36 13.44
C ASP A 17 -1.04 -1.07 13.30
N GLY A 18 -1.11 -0.38 12.17
CA GLY A 18 -0.49 0.93 12.02
C GLY A 18 -1.28 2.06 12.71
N GLN A 19 -0.57 3.03 13.28
CA GLN A 19 -1.18 4.23 13.87
C GLN A 19 -0.68 5.55 13.26
N SER A 20 0.05 5.47 12.13
CA SER A 20 0.70 6.63 11.51
C SER A 20 -0.27 7.39 10.60
N PRO A 21 -0.65 8.66 10.92
CA PRO A 21 -1.35 9.51 9.96
C PRO A 21 -0.44 9.82 8.78
N VAL A 22 -0.96 9.66 7.55
CA VAL A 22 -0.20 9.88 6.30
C VAL A 22 0.47 11.25 6.27
N GLN A 23 -0.25 12.28 6.67
CA GLN A 23 0.26 13.66 6.67
C GLN A 23 1.47 13.82 7.60
N LYS A 24 1.42 13.24 8.81
CA LYS A 24 2.55 13.31 9.77
C LYS A 24 3.79 12.57 9.26
N LEU A 25 3.60 11.45 8.58
CA LEU A 25 4.71 10.71 7.96
C LEU A 25 5.41 11.57 6.88
N VAL A 26 4.63 12.16 5.96
CA VAL A 26 5.16 13.04 4.91
C VAL A 26 5.86 14.26 5.51
N ASP A 27 5.24 14.93 6.49
CA ASP A 27 5.84 16.10 7.14
C ASP A 27 7.17 15.75 7.80
N LYS A 28 7.22 14.59 8.50
CA LYS A 28 8.46 14.11 9.13
C LYS A 28 9.52 13.72 8.10
N ALA A 29 9.15 13.06 7.01
CA ALA A 29 10.06 12.71 5.93
C ALA A 29 10.68 13.97 5.30
N VAL A 30 9.87 14.98 4.98
CA VAL A 30 10.33 16.27 4.42
C VAL A 30 11.22 17.00 5.42
N ALA A 31 10.84 17.06 6.70
CA ALA A 31 11.64 17.71 7.75
C ALA A 31 13.01 17.03 7.94
N ASN A 32 13.11 15.72 7.72
CA ASN A 32 14.37 14.96 7.76
C ASN A 32 15.13 15.00 6.42
N GLY A 33 14.69 15.80 5.45
CA GLY A 33 15.35 15.95 4.15
C GLY A 33 15.28 14.70 3.27
N MET A 34 14.32 13.81 3.47
CA MET A 34 14.09 12.68 2.59
C MET A 34 13.46 13.17 1.28
N ARG A 35 13.87 12.57 0.15
CA ARG A 35 13.39 12.95 -1.19
C ARG A 35 12.03 12.31 -1.56
N GLY A 36 11.58 11.36 -0.77
CA GLY A 36 10.34 10.62 -0.96
C GLY A 36 10.11 9.60 0.14
N MET A 37 9.02 8.85 0.06
CA MET A 37 8.73 7.69 0.89
C MET A 37 7.69 6.80 0.23
N ALA A 38 7.65 5.53 0.61
CA ALA A 38 6.56 4.64 0.27
C ALA A 38 5.52 4.55 1.39
N ILE A 39 4.29 4.17 1.05
CA ILE A 39 3.36 3.53 1.98
C ILE A 39 3.07 2.12 1.49
N THR A 40 2.98 1.17 2.42
CA THR A 40 2.87 -0.26 2.13
C THR A 40 1.94 -0.94 3.12
N ASP A 41 0.72 -0.44 3.23
CA ASP A 41 -0.28 -0.96 4.17
C ASP A 41 -0.58 -2.45 3.93
N HIS A 42 -0.95 -3.16 5.00
CA HIS A 42 -1.25 -4.60 4.97
C HIS A 42 -2.42 -4.94 4.05
N GLY A 43 -2.11 -5.57 2.91
CA GLY A 43 -3.07 -6.12 1.97
C GLY A 43 -4.04 -5.12 1.35
N ASN A 44 -3.76 -3.82 1.42
CA ASN A 44 -4.63 -2.78 0.87
C ASN A 44 -3.87 -1.56 0.35
N MET A 45 -4.58 -0.69 -0.36
CA MET A 45 -4.07 0.56 -0.93
C MET A 45 -4.94 1.77 -0.50
N PHE A 46 -5.61 1.68 0.65
CA PHE A 46 -6.59 2.70 1.07
C PHE A 46 -5.96 4.07 1.32
N GLY A 47 -4.72 4.12 1.79
CA GLY A 47 -3.96 5.35 2.05
C GLY A 47 -3.42 6.06 0.80
N VAL A 48 -3.39 5.40 -0.36
CA VAL A 48 -2.72 5.90 -1.57
C VAL A 48 -3.27 7.24 -2.03
N LYS A 49 -4.59 7.41 -2.04
CA LYS A 49 -5.20 8.67 -2.47
C LYS A 49 -4.91 9.83 -1.52
N GLU A 50 -4.89 9.57 -0.23
CA GLU A 50 -4.52 10.56 0.78
C GLU A 50 -3.05 10.98 0.62
N LEU A 51 -2.13 10.01 0.47
CA LEU A 51 -0.71 10.28 0.21
C LEU A 51 -0.54 11.12 -1.06
N PHE A 52 -1.16 10.74 -2.17
CA PHE A 52 -1.09 11.47 -3.42
C PHE A 52 -1.54 12.93 -3.27
N ASN A 53 -2.71 13.15 -2.69
CA ASN A 53 -3.26 14.49 -2.50
C ASN A 53 -2.37 15.35 -1.58
N TYR A 54 -1.87 14.75 -0.49
CA TYR A 54 -1.05 15.49 0.46
C TYR A 54 0.33 15.82 -0.12
N CYS A 55 0.97 14.90 -0.83
CA CYS A 55 2.23 15.15 -1.52
C CYS A 55 2.09 16.23 -2.60
N ASN A 56 1.00 16.25 -3.36
CA ASN A 56 0.73 17.32 -4.33
C ASN A 56 0.65 18.70 -3.64
N LYS A 57 -0.02 18.78 -2.48
CA LYS A 57 -0.09 20.00 -1.67
C LYS A 57 1.29 20.44 -1.16
N ILE A 58 2.09 19.51 -0.65
CA ILE A 58 3.45 19.77 -0.18
C ILE A 58 4.35 20.21 -1.34
N ASN A 59 4.27 19.52 -2.48
CA ASN A 59 5.06 19.83 -3.67
C ASN A 59 4.74 21.22 -4.24
N GLY A 60 3.50 21.70 -4.12
CA GLY A 60 3.17 23.09 -4.41
C GLY A 60 3.99 24.06 -3.56
N LYS A 61 4.06 23.83 -2.24
CA LYS A 61 4.86 24.66 -1.32
C LYS A 61 6.36 24.58 -1.60
N LEU A 62 6.90 23.36 -1.78
CA LEU A 62 8.31 23.14 -2.09
C LEU A 62 8.72 23.86 -3.38
N LYS A 63 7.87 23.84 -4.40
CA LYS A 63 8.08 24.58 -5.65
C LYS A 63 8.16 26.09 -5.42
N ASP A 64 7.26 26.64 -4.61
CA ASP A 64 7.27 28.08 -4.27
C ASP A 64 8.54 28.48 -3.51
N GLU A 65 9.14 27.54 -2.76
CA GLU A 65 10.41 27.67 -2.05
C GLU A 65 11.64 27.37 -2.93
N GLY A 66 11.47 26.99 -4.19
CA GLY A 66 12.56 26.60 -5.09
C GLY A 66 13.25 25.28 -4.72
N LYS A 67 12.55 24.39 -4.01
CA LYS A 67 13.04 23.07 -3.59
C LYS A 67 12.58 21.98 -4.53
N GLU A 68 13.32 20.85 -4.53
CA GLU A 68 12.95 19.65 -5.27
C GLU A 68 11.65 19.03 -4.74
N PRO A 69 10.84 18.44 -5.62
CA PRO A 69 9.59 17.83 -5.23
C PRO A 69 9.81 16.54 -4.42
N PHE A 70 8.97 16.33 -3.41
CA PHE A 70 8.91 15.09 -2.65
C PHE A 70 8.14 14.01 -3.43
N LYS A 71 8.74 12.82 -3.61
CA LYS A 71 8.17 11.74 -4.43
C LYS A 71 7.40 10.71 -3.59
N PRO A 72 6.07 10.59 -3.72
CA PRO A 72 5.32 9.48 -3.15
C PRO A 72 5.57 8.20 -3.94
N ILE A 73 5.72 7.07 -3.25
CA ILE A 73 5.76 5.75 -3.82
C ILE A 73 4.53 4.99 -3.34
N PHE A 74 3.72 4.49 -4.27
CA PHE A 74 2.51 3.75 -3.95
C PHE A 74 2.82 2.26 -3.91
N GLY A 75 2.54 1.63 -2.79
CA GLY A 75 2.82 0.23 -2.55
C GLY A 75 1.77 -0.46 -1.70
N CYS A 76 2.04 -1.71 -1.42
CA CYS A 76 1.26 -2.57 -0.54
C CYS A 76 2.17 -3.66 0.01
N GLU A 77 2.08 -3.96 1.30
CA GLU A 77 2.59 -5.20 1.84
C GLU A 77 1.56 -6.30 1.58
N MET A 78 1.83 -7.13 0.59
CA MET A 78 0.92 -8.18 0.16
C MET A 78 1.15 -9.48 0.94
N TYR A 79 0.10 -10.27 1.06
CA TYR A 79 0.18 -11.64 1.55
C TYR A 79 0.27 -12.61 0.36
N VAL A 80 1.38 -13.34 0.23
CA VAL A 80 1.57 -14.36 -0.81
C VAL A 80 1.21 -15.72 -0.24
N ALA A 81 0.22 -16.38 -0.80
CA ALA A 81 -0.23 -17.70 -0.36
C ALA A 81 0.92 -18.72 -0.40
N HIS A 82 1.01 -19.57 0.63
CA HIS A 82 2.02 -20.64 0.70
C HIS A 82 1.87 -21.65 -0.45
N ARG A 83 0.67 -21.81 -0.99
CA ARG A 83 0.33 -22.63 -2.15
C ARG A 83 -0.37 -21.74 -3.19
N ARG A 84 -1.63 -21.97 -3.51
CA ARG A 84 -2.43 -21.11 -4.38
C ARG A 84 -3.40 -20.27 -3.55
N LYS A 85 -3.72 -19.06 -4.00
CA LYS A 85 -4.65 -18.17 -3.29
C LYS A 85 -6.06 -18.76 -3.08
N CYS A 86 -6.47 -19.73 -3.91
CA CYS A 86 -7.76 -20.41 -3.77
C CYS A 86 -7.76 -21.56 -2.76
N ASP A 87 -6.58 -22.02 -2.28
CA ASP A 87 -6.49 -23.09 -1.29
C ASP A 87 -6.89 -22.58 0.09
N ARG A 88 -7.69 -23.37 0.83
CA ARG A 88 -8.30 -22.94 2.11
C ARG A 88 -8.28 -24.05 3.16
N GLU A 89 -7.14 -24.72 3.31
CA GLU A 89 -6.94 -25.81 4.27
C GLU A 89 -6.09 -25.29 5.45
N LYS A 90 -6.75 -25.11 6.61
CA LYS A 90 -6.10 -24.57 7.82
C LYS A 90 -4.91 -25.41 8.26
N GLU A 91 -5.04 -26.72 8.23
CA GLU A 91 -4.02 -27.70 8.64
C GLU A 91 -2.77 -27.64 7.76
N ARG A 92 -2.88 -27.09 6.55
CA ARG A 92 -1.77 -26.87 5.62
C ARG A 92 -1.24 -25.43 5.65
N GLY A 93 -1.70 -24.63 6.58
CA GLY A 93 -1.20 -23.27 6.79
C GLY A 93 -1.77 -22.23 5.80
N ASP A 94 -2.88 -22.52 5.11
CA ASP A 94 -3.44 -21.58 4.12
C ASP A 94 -4.10 -20.33 4.73
N MET A 95 -4.26 -20.25 6.04
CA MET A 95 -4.87 -19.09 6.72
C MET A 95 -4.02 -17.82 6.63
N GLY A 96 -2.73 -17.96 6.39
CA GLY A 96 -1.77 -16.87 6.28
C GLY A 96 -1.20 -16.73 4.88
N GLY A 97 -0.08 -16.03 4.80
CA GLY A 97 0.72 -15.86 3.59
C GLY A 97 2.06 -15.26 3.98
N TYR A 98 3.04 -15.39 3.11
CA TYR A 98 4.29 -14.66 3.25
C TYR A 98 4.07 -13.19 2.94
N HIS A 99 4.75 -12.33 3.68
CA HIS A 99 4.75 -10.90 3.39
C HIS A 99 5.63 -10.60 2.17
N LEU A 100 5.21 -9.63 1.37
CA LEU A 100 5.93 -9.16 0.19
C LEU A 100 5.66 -7.68 -0.02
N ILE A 101 6.71 -6.86 -0.04
CA ILE A 101 6.57 -5.45 -0.38
C ILE A 101 6.50 -5.32 -1.88
N VAL A 102 5.44 -4.68 -2.38
CA VAL A 102 5.21 -4.44 -3.80
C VAL A 102 5.00 -2.95 -4.02
N LEU A 103 5.85 -2.33 -4.84
CA LEU A 103 5.85 -0.90 -5.13
C LEU A 103 5.60 -0.66 -6.63
N ALA A 104 4.82 0.34 -6.96
CA ALA A 104 4.51 0.71 -8.34
C ALA A 104 5.55 1.71 -8.88
N LYS A 105 6.22 1.40 -10.00
CA LYS A 105 7.18 2.30 -10.64
C LYS A 105 6.53 3.48 -11.37
N ASN A 106 5.38 3.25 -11.97
CA ASN A 106 4.67 4.22 -12.79
C ASN A 106 3.15 3.92 -12.80
N TYR A 107 2.40 4.63 -13.61
CA TYR A 107 0.94 4.46 -13.68
C TYR A 107 0.52 3.05 -14.15
N ASN A 108 1.30 2.39 -15.01
CA ASN A 108 1.01 1.01 -15.41
C ASN A 108 1.22 0.04 -14.24
N GLY A 109 2.36 0.16 -13.52
CA GLY A 109 2.61 -0.58 -12.28
C GLY A 109 1.53 -0.35 -11.23
N TYR A 110 1.07 0.89 -11.06
CA TYR A 110 -0.05 1.22 -10.17
C TYR A 110 -1.34 0.46 -10.54
N LYS A 111 -1.69 0.40 -11.84
CA LYS A 111 -2.84 -0.41 -12.30
C LYS A 111 -2.65 -1.91 -12.07
N ASN A 112 -1.43 -2.42 -12.23
CA ASN A 112 -1.13 -3.82 -11.99
C ASN A 112 -1.21 -4.14 -10.48
N LEU A 113 -0.72 -3.24 -9.62
CA LEU A 113 -0.86 -3.38 -8.17
C LEU A 113 -2.33 -3.37 -7.73
N ILE A 114 -3.17 -2.49 -8.30
CA ILE A 114 -4.63 -2.50 -8.06
C ILE A 114 -5.23 -3.86 -8.41
N LYS A 115 -4.86 -4.46 -9.55
CA LYS A 115 -5.37 -5.78 -9.96
C LYS A 115 -4.94 -6.87 -8.97
N LEU A 116 -3.67 -6.87 -8.55
CA LEU A 116 -3.14 -7.82 -7.57
C LEU A 116 -3.90 -7.72 -6.25
N VAL A 117 -4.04 -6.51 -5.69
CA VAL A 117 -4.75 -6.29 -4.42
C VAL A 117 -6.23 -6.64 -4.56
N SER A 118 -6.90 -6.22 -5.63
CA SER A 118 -8.32 -6.53 -5.86
C SER A 118 -8.57 -8.04 -5.96
N ARG A 119 -7.74 -8.76 -6.71
CA ARG A 119 -7.85 -10.21 -6.83
C ARG A 119 -7.53 -10.94 -5.52
N ALA A 120 -6.59 -10.42 -4.74
CA ALA A 120 -6.31 -10.96 -3.40
C ALA A 120 -7.55 -10.88 -2.50
N TRP A 121 -8.32 -9.79 -2.57
CA TRP A 121 -9.56 -9.64 -1.81
C TRP A 121 -10.72 -10.48 -2.37
N VAL A 122 -10.91 -10.50 -3.68
CA VAL A 122 -12.06 -11.17 -4.32
C VAL A 122 -11.87 -12.67 -4.40
N ASP A 123 -10.72 -13.12 -4.91
CA ASP A 123 -10.45 -14.54 -5.21
C ASP A 123 -9.66 -15.23 -4.09
N GLY A 124 -8.76 -14.48 -3.42
CA GLY A 124 -7.74 -15.01 -2.52
C GLY A 124 -8.04 -14.89 -1.03
N TYR A 125 -9.16 -14.28 -0.64
CA TYR A 125 -9.44 -14.04 0.76
C TYR A 125 -9.68 -15.33 1.55
N TYR A 126 -8.79 -15.59 2.50
CA TYR A 126 -8.97 -16.61 3.55
C TYR A 126 -8.20 -16.13 4.80
N MET A 127 -8.91 -15.51 5.74
CA MET A 127 -8.39 -14.79 6.90
C MET A 127 -7.53 -13.55 6.54
N ARG A 128 -6.86 -13.56 5.40
CA ARG A 128 -6.08 -12.46 4.81
C ARG A 128 -6.33 -12.40 3.31
N PRO A 129 -6.23 -11.23 2.67
CA PRO A 129 -6.31 -11.10 1.22
C PRO A 129 -4.99 -11.58 0.60
N ARG A 130 -4.98 -12.78 0.00
CA ARG A 130 -3.77 -13.42 -0.50
C ARG A 130 -3.69 -13.38 -2.02
N THR A 131 -2.55 -12.94 -2.52
CA THR A 131 -2.13 -13.20 -3.90
C THR A 131 -1.37 -14.53 -3.98
N ASP A 132 -0.94 -14.92 -5.16
CA ASP A 132 -0.07 -16.07 -5.40
C ASP A 132 0.91 -15.82 -6.55
N ARG A 133 1.79 -16.79 -6.80
CA ARG A 133 2.80 -16.70 -7.85
C ARG A 133 2.20 -16.55 -9.24
N GLU A 134 1.03 -17.12 -9.50
CA GLU A 134 0.36 -17.01 -10.81
C GLU A 134 -0.07 -15.56 -11.08
N ASP A 135 -0.70 -14.90 -10.10
CA ASP A 135 -1.09 -13.50 -10.25
C ASP A 135 0.13 -12.57 -10.27
N LEU A 136 1.16 -12.85 -9.47
CA LEU A 136 2.40 -12.09 -9.49
C LEU A 136 3.10 -12.17 -10.86
N GLU A 137 3.20 -13.36 -11.49
CA GLU A 137 3.72 -13.50 -12.84
C GLU A 137 2.87 -12.78 -13.89
N ARG A 138 1.55 -12.78 -13.73
CA ARG A 138 0.62 -12.14 -14.68
C ARG A 138 0.70 -10.62 -14.65
N TYR A 139 0.95 -10.02 -13.49
CA TYR A 139 0.87 -8.57 -13.27
C TYR A 139 2.19 -7.96 -12.79
N HIS A 140 3.33 -8.61 -13.05
CA HIS A 140 4.66 -8.18 -12.57
C HIS A 140 5.19 -6.89 -13.19
N GLU A 141 4.71 -6.54 -14.39
CA GLU A 141 5.23 -5.41 -15.15
C GLU A 141 5.15 -4.10 -14.37
N ASP A 142 6.24 -3.33 -14.40
CA ASP A 142 6.39 -2.05 -13.73
C ASP A 142 6.20 -2.08 -12.20
N LEU A 143 6.47 -3.23 -11.58
CA LEU A 143 6.50 -3.39 -10.13
C LEU A 143 7.93 -3.62 -9.64
N ILE A 144 8.24 -3.04 -8.48
CA ILE A 144 9.43 -3.32 -7.68
C ILE A 144 9.01 -4.14 -6.47
N VAL A 145 9.81 -5.14 -6.11
CA VAL A 145 9.46 -6.08 -5.06
C VAL A 145 10.60 -6.22 -4.06
N CYS A 146 10.32 -6.15 -2.75
CA CYS A 146 11.28 -6.41 -1.69
C CYS A 146 10.83 -7.63 -0.85
N SER A 147 11.80 -8.37 -0.31
CA SER A 147 11.56 -9.66 0.36
C SER A 147 10.82 -9.56 1.70
N ALA A 148 10.46 -8.35 2.12
CA ALA A 148 9.76 -8.00 3.36
C ALA A 148 10.50 -8.40 4.66
N CYS A 149 9.78 -8.40 5.78
CA CYS A 149 10.27 -8.69 7.12
C CYS A 149 10.55 -10.21 7.33
N ILE A 150 10.77 -10.64 8.58
CA ILE A 150 10.95 -12.06 8.93
C ILE A 150 9.76 -12.97 8.54
N ALA A 151 8.60 -12.39 8.21
CA ALA A 151 7.44 -13.10 7.70
C ALA A 151 7.45 -13.23 6.15
N GLY A 152 8.41 -12.63 5.45
CA GLY A 152 8.60 -12.83 4.01
C GLY A 152 9.00 -14.25 3.65
N GLU A 153 8.79 -14.68 2.40
CA GLU A 153 9.04 -16.08 2.00
C GLU A 153 10.50 -16.50 2.21
N VAL A 154 11.44 -15.70 1.74
CA VAL A 154 12.88 -16.02 1.83
C VAL A 154 13.35 -16.03 3.29
N PRO A 155 13.16 -14.95 4.10
CA PRO A 155 13.58 -14.97 5.49
C PRO A 155 12.87 -16.04 6.32
N ALA A 156 11.59 -16.31 6.10
CA ALA A 156 10.87 -17.37 6.81
C ALA A 156 11.44 -18.77 6.53
N LYS A 157 11.85 -19.06 5.29
CA LYS A 157 12.50 -20.33 4.92
C LYS A 157 13.90 -20.44 5.55
N ILE A 158 14.68 -19.37 5.54
CA ILE A 158 15.99 -19.29 6.23
C ILE A 158 15.80 -19.62 7.72
N LEU A 159 14.85 -19.02 8.38
CA LEU A 159 14.59 -19.20 9.81
C LEU A 159 14.12 -20.62 10.15
N LYS A 160 13.46 -21.31 9.23
CA LYS A 160 13.10 -22.73 9.34
C LYS A 160 14.25 -23.69 9.01
N GLY A 161 15.39 -23.18 8.52
CA GLY A 161 16.53 -24.00 8.08
C GLY A 161 16.36 -24.58 6.67
N ASP A 162 15.33 -24.16 5.94
CA ASP A 162 15.05 -24.55 4.56
C ASP A 162 15.82 -23.65 3.57
N MET A 163 17.13 -23.79 3.56
CA MET A 163 18.01 -23.00 2.67
C MET A 163 17.80 -23.32 1.19
N GLN A 164 17.45 -24.55 0.85
CA GLN A 164 17.12 -24.93 -0.52
C GLN A 164 15.85 -24.20 -1.00
N GLY A 165 14.79 -24.26 -0.21
CA GLY A 165 13.56 -23.53 -0.52
C GLY A 165 13.75 -22.01 -0.54
N ALA A 166 14.66 -21.44 0.28
CA ALA A 166 15.00 -20.02 0.20
C ALA A 166 15.65 -19.65 -1.13
N ARG A 167 16.60 -20.48 -1.63
CA ARG A 167 17.22 -20.31 -2.95
C ARG A 167 16.21 -20.42 -4.10
N GLU A 168 15.37 -21.43 -4.09
CA GLU A 168 14.30 -21.60 -5.07
C GLU A 168 13.34 -20.40 -5.12
N ALA A 169 13.01 -19.82 -3.96
CA ALA A 169 12.21 -18.62 -3.90
C ALA A 169 12.94 -17.41 -4.52
N ILE A 170 14.21 -17.19 -4.18
CA ILE A 170 15.05 -16.13 -4.76
C ILE A 170 15.13 -16.27 -6.26
N GLU A 171 15.41 -17.46 -6.79
CA GLU A 171 15.50 -17.73 -8.22
C GLU A 171 14.19 -17.41 -8.94
N TRP A 172 13.07 -17.77 -8.32
CA TRP A 172 11.75 -17.46 -8.86
C TRP A 172 11.50 -15.94 -8.91
N TYR A 173 11.70 -15.21 -7.78
CA TYR A 173 11.51 -13.76 -7.73
C TYR A 173 12.45 -13.04 -8.70
N LYS A 174 13.74 -13.44 -8.76
CA LYS A 174 14.71 -12.87 -9.70
C LYS A 174 14.33 -13.11 -11.15
N ARG A 175 13.80 -14.29 -11.47
CA ARG A 175 13.32 -14.61 -12.83
C ARG A 175 12.13 -13.73 -13.24
N VAL A 176 11.22 -13.46 -12.31
CA VAL A 176 9.98 -12.69 -12.59
C VAL A 176 10.24 -11.19 -12.62
N PHE A 177 10.97 -10.66 -11.64
CA PHE A 177 11.15 -9.23 -11.44
C PHE A 177 12.52 -8.70 -11.87
N GLY A 178 13.47 -9.56 -12.17
CA GLY A 178 14.82 -9.17 -12.62
C GLY A 178 15.52 -8.25 -11.62
N ASP A 179 15.97 -7.09 -12.11
CA ASP A 179 16.65 -6.07 -11.31
C ASP A 179 15.70 -5.21 -10.44
N ASP A 180 14.42 -5.51 -10.47
CA ASP A 180 13.40 -4.90 -9.62
C ASP A 180 13.06 -5.75 -8.39
N TYR A 181 13.82 -6.83 -8.14
CA TYR A 181 13.77 -7.62 -6.92
C TYR A 181 14.91 -7.27 -5.98
N TYR A 182 14.58 -6.99 -4.70
CA TYR A 182 15.53 -6.62 -3.65
C TYR A 182 15.37 -7.51 -2.43
N LEU A 183 16.48 -7.83 -1.76
CA LEU A 183 16.45 -8.47 -0.44
C LEU A 183 16.44 -7.39 0.65
N GLU A 184 15.50 -7.52 1.57
CA GLU A 184 15.21 -6.51 2.61
C GLU A 184 15.82 -6.90 3.94
N LEU A 185 16.53 -5.96 4.56
CA LEU A 185 17.13 -6.10 5.88
C LEU A 185 16.38 -5.22 6.89
N GLN A 186 16.09 -5.80 8.06
CA GLN A 186 15.49 -5.07 9.18
C GLN A 186 16.29 -5.33 10.46
N ARG A 187 16.41 -4.32 11.32
CA ARG A 187 17.15 -4.40 12.59
C ARG A 187 16.42 -3.64 13.69
N HIS A 188 15.75 -4.36 14.56
CA HIS A 188 15.00 -3.82 15.69
C HIS A 188 15.66 -4.16 17.02
N GLU A 189 16.92 -3.76 17.17
CA GLU A 189 17.65 -3.94 18.42
C GLU A 189 17.11 -2.99 19.49
N VAL A 190 16.83 -3.53 20.67
CA VAL A 190 16.40 -2.77 21.84
C VAL A 190 17.56 -2.66 22.82
N LYS A 191 17.81 -1.46 23.36
CA LYS A 191 18.91 -1.24 24.31
C LYS A 191 18.79 -2.06 25.60
N ASP A 192 17.56 -2.34 26.05
CA ASP A 192 17.32 -3.18 27.23
C ASP A 192 17.36 -4.67 26.85
N PRO A 193 18.40 -5.42 27.28
CA PRO A 193 18.57 -6.82 26.94
C PRO A 193 17.48 -7.72 27.55
N HIS A 194 16.72 -7.23 28.54
CA HIS A 194 15.66 -7.99 29.20
C HIS A 194 14.32 -7.88 28.48
N GLN A 195 14.16 -6.96 27.52
CA GLN A 195 12.95 -6.89 26.74
C GLN A 195 12.75 -8.16 25.91
N ARG A 196 11.48 -8.59 25.83
CA ARG A 196 11.10 -9.79 25.10
C ARG A 196 11.50 -9.71 23.61
N ALA A 197 11.38 -8.53 23.01
CA ALA A 197 11.74 -8.30 21.61
C ALA A 197 13.22 -8.65 21.31
N ASN A 198 14.17 -8.34 22.22
CA ASN A 198 15.58 -8.71 22.08
C ASN A 198 15.84 -10.21 22.17
N ARG A 199 14.93 -10.97 22.78
CA ARG A 199 15.05 -12.42 22.88
C ARG A 199 14.34 -13.16 21.76
N GLU A 200 13.30 -12.58 21.18
CA GLU A 200 12.41 -13.25 20.23
C GLU A 200 12.55 -12.71 18.81
N THR A 201 12.56 -11.39 18.59
CA THR A 201 12.51 -10.79 17.25
C THR A 201 13.91 -10.49 16.70
N PHE A 202 14.72 -9.74 17.45
CA PHE A 202 16.02 -9.29 16.96
C PHE A 202 17.00 -10.44 16.63
N PRO A 203 17.10 -11.52 17.44
CA PRO A 203 17.92 -12.66 17.06
C PRO A 203 17.49 -13.37 15.78
N LEU A 204 16.18 -13.36 15.49
CA LEU A 204 15.67 -13.89 14.23
C LEU A 204 16.06 -12.99 13.06
N GLN A 205 15.94 -11.68 13.21
CA GLN A 205 16.40 -10.72 12.21
C GLN A 205 17.92 -10.85 11.97
N GLN A 206 18.72 -10.93 13.01
CA GLN A 206 20.18 -11.13 12.87
C GLN A 206 20.51 -12.40 12.08
N ARG A 207 19.84 -13.51 12.38
CA ARG A 207 20.06 -14.78 11.69
C ARG A 207 19.61 -14.71 10.24
N ALA A 208 18.44 -14.12 9.96
CA ALA A 208 17.95 -13.94 8.60
C ALA A 208 18.86 -13.00 7.80
N ASN A 209 19.23 -11.85 8.36
CA ASN A 209 20.07 -10.84 7.72
C ASN A 209 21.44 -11.40 7.31
N LYS A 210 22.05 -12.20 8.16
CA LYS A 210 23.34 -12.85 7.85
C LYS A 210 23.24 -13.67 6.56
N GLU A 211 22.24 -14.50 6.45
CA GLU A 211 22.03 -15.33 5.27
C GLU A 211 21.58 -14.52 4.05
N LEU A 212 20.73 -13.49 4.23
CA LEU A 212 20.29 -12.59 3.16
C LEU A 212 21.46 -11.83 2.55
N ILE A 213 22.44 -11.37 3.36
CA ILE A 213 23.66 -10.70 2.87
C ILE A 213 24.51 -11.66 2.02
N GLU A 214 24.66 -12.90 2.41
CA GLU A 214 25.40 -13.89 1.63
C GLU A 214 24.64 -14.27 0.33
N LEU A 215 23.34 -14.49 0.41
CA LEU A 215 22.50 -14.77 -0.76
C LEU A 215 22.44 -13.58 -1.74
N SER A 216 22.47 -12.35 -1.23
CA SER A 216 22.59 -11.14 -2.07
C SER A 216 23.83 -11.21 -2.96
N LYS A 217 24.99 -11.57 -2.40
CA LYS A 217 26.25 -11.72 -3.14
C LYS A 217 26.20 -12.92 -4.10
N GLU A 218 25.68 -14.07 -3.64
CA GLU A 218 25.56 -15.29 -4.42
C GLU A 218 24.72 -15.09 -5.69
N TYR A 219 23.59 -14.39 -5.56
CA TYR A 219 22.65 -14.19 -6.65
C TYR A 219 22.80 -12.83 -7.36
N GLY A 220 23.65 -11.93 -6.88
CA GLY A 220 23.78 -10.57 -7.42
C GLY A 220 22.50 -9.77 -7.31
N ILE A 221 21.79 -9.90 -6.18
CA ILE A 221 20.57 -9.15 -5.86
C ILE A 221 20.93 -8.07 -4.86
N LYS A 222 20.45 -6.85 -5.09
CA LYS A 222 20.74 -5.71 -4.23
C LYS A 222 19.97 -5.81 -2.90
N LEU A 223 20.62 -5.30 -1.85
CA LEU A 223 20.02 -5.16 -0.53
C LEU A 223 19.35 -3.81 -0.38
N VAL A 224 18.24 -3.76 0.35
CA VAL A 224 17.66 -2.53 0.89
C VAL A 224 17.45 -2.68 2.40
N CYS A 225 17.52 -1.59 3.14
CA CYS A 225 17.14 -1.61 4.55
C CYS A 225 15.82 -0.88 4.76
N THR A 226 15.02 -1.38 5.67
CA THR A 226 13.75 -0.77 6.08
C THR A 226 13.58 -0.84 7.60
N ASN A 227 12.58 -0.13 8.12
CA ASN A 227 12.28 -0.16 9.54
C ASN A 227 10.86 -0.65 9.85
N ASP A 228 10.10 -1.08 8.86
CA ASP A 228 8.74 -1.60 9.05
C ASP A 228 7.90 -0.67 9.97
N CYS A 229 7.81 0.61 9.54
CA CYS A 229 7.31 1.68 10.41
C CYS A 229 5.81 1.51 10.65
N HIS A 230 5.40 1.45 11.93
CA HIS A 230 4.00 1.35 12.33
C HIS A 230 3.50 2.60 13.08
N PHE A 231 4.40 3.44 13.55
CA PHE A 231 4.09 4.70 14.20
C PHE A 231 5.11 5.80 13.86
N VAL A 232 4.73 7.06 14.09
CA VAL A 232 5.51 8.22 13.61
C VAL A 232 6.72 8.48 14.51
N ASP A 233 6.50 8.63 15.81
CA ASP A 233 7.53 9.03 16.77
C ASP A 233 7.75 7.95 17.83
N GLN A 234 8.96 7.87 18.37
CA GLN A 234 9.32 6.88 19.39
C GLN A 234 8.35 6.89 20.58
N ASP A 235 7.87 8.08 20.98
CA ASP A 235 6.93 8.23 22.09
C ASP A 235 5.54 7.63 21.80
N ASN A 236 5.23 7.29 20.55
CA ASN A 236 3.99 6.64 20.18
C ASN A 236 3.98 5.12 20.44
N ALA A 237 5.11 4.54 20.84
CA ALA A 237 5.26 3.10 21.03
C ALA A 237 4.28 2.50 22.06
N GLU A 238 3.98 3.23 23.14
CA GLU A 238 3.01 2.77 24.13
C GLU A 238 1.57 2.78 23.59
N ALA A 239 1.19 3.82 22.83
CA ALA A 239 -0.12 3.88 22.20
C ALA A 239 -0.29 2.77 21.14
N HIS A 240 0.77 2.46 20.41
CA HIS A 240 0.81 1.35 19.46
C HIS A 240 0.63 0.00 20.17
N ASP A 241 1.26 -0.21 21.31
CA ASP A 241 1.13 -1.43 22.11
C ASP A 241 -0.31 -1.65 22.60
N HIS A 242 -1.03 -0.58 22.98
CA HIS A 242 -2.46 -0.63 23.29
C HIS A 242 -3.33 -0.97 22.06
N LEU A 243 -2.98 -0.44 20.89
CA LEU A 243 -3.66 -0.76 19.64
C LEU A 243 -3.56 -2.25 19.31
N LEU A 244 -2.38 -2.87 19.51
CA LEU A 244 -2.18 -4.31 19.32
C LEU A 244 -3.00 -5.15 20.30
N CYS A 245 -3.16 -4.69 21.53
CA CYS A 245 -4.04 -5.34 22.50
C CYS A 245 -5.50 -5.32 22.03
N LEU A 246 -5.97 -4.16 21.53
CA LEU A 246 -7.29 -4.04 20.95
C LEU A 246 -7.47 -4.97 19.74
N ALA A 247 -6.49 -5.01 18.84
CA ALA A 247 -6.52 -5.85 17.63
C ALA A 247 -6.61 -7.35 17.92
N THR A 248 -5.95 -7.79 19.00
CA THR A 248 -5.83 -9.22 19.34
C THR A 248 -6.79 -9.67 20.44
N GLY A 249 -7.55 -8.74 21.04
CA GLY A 249 -8.43 -9.03 22.18
C GLY A 249 -7.66 -9.51 23.42
N LYS A 250 -6.47 -8.96 23.65
CA LYS A 250 -5.57 -9.33 24.74
C LYS A 250 -5.36 -8.15 25.69
N ASP A 251 -5.12 -8.42 26.96
CA ASP A 251 -4.75 -7.42 27.94
C ASP A 251 -3.23 -7.15 27.91
N LEU A 252 -2.81 -5.98 28.41
CA LEU A 252 -1.41 -5.56 28.43
C LEU A 252 -0.50 -6.48 29.25
N ASP A 253 -1.02 -7.14 30.25
CA ASP A 253 -0.33 -8.06 31.16
C ASP A 253 -0.40 -9.52 30.69
N ASP A 254 -1.10 -9.85 29.58
CA ASP A 254 -1.09 -11.20 29.02
C ASP A 254 0.31 -11.56 28.49
N PRO A 255 0.98 -12.57 29.07
CA PRO A 255 2.34 -12.92 28.67
C PRO A 255 2.41 -13.51 27.25
N ASN A 256 1.30 -13.93 26.69
CA ASN A 256 1.22 -14.53 25.35
C ASN A 256 0.68 -13.58 24.28
N ARG A 257 0.54 -12.29 24.61
CA ARG A 257 0.10 -11.31 23.63
C ARG A 257 1.15 -11.03 22.56
N MET A 258 0.72 -10.54 21.42
CA MET A 258 1.60 -10.03 20.38
C MET A 258 2.36 -8.80 20.90
N LEU A 259 3.64 -8.75 20.61
CA LEU A 259 4.52 -7.64 20.95
C LEU A 259 5.38 -7.29 19.76
N TYR A 260 5.42 -6.00 19.46
CA TYR A 260 6.46 -5.41 18.62
C TYR A 260 7.68 -5.04 19.46
N SER A 261 8.77 -4.68 18.79
CA SER A 261 10.03 -4.32 19.46
C SER A 261 9.99 -2.92 20.08
N LYS A 262 8.97 -2.12 19.73
CA LYS A 262 8.90 -0.68 19.97
C LYS A 262 10.00 0.11 19.24
N GLN A 263 10.58 -0.48 18.20
CA GLN A 263 11.58 0.15 17.34
C GLN A 263 10.99 0.57 15.98
N GLU A 264 9.71 0.32 15.75
CA GLU A 264 9.02 0.47 14.47
C GLU A 264 8.52 1.92 14.24
N TRP A 265 9.22 2.96 14.79
CA TRP A 265 8.90 4.35 14.47
C TRP A 265 9.55 4.78 13.14
N PHE A 266 9.04 5.87 12.59
CA PHE A 266 9.60 6.49 11.39
C PHE A 266 10.92 7.19 11.74
N LYS A 267 12.03 6.47 11.62
CA LYS A 267 13.39 6.90 12.00
C LYS A 267 13.94 7.97 11.07
N THR A 268 14.84 8.80 11.59
CA THR A 268 15.61 9.77 10.80
C THR A 268 16.64 9.09 9.92
N ARG A 269 17.21 9.83 8.95
CA ARG A 269 18.31 9.30 8.13
C ARG A 269 19.53 8.97 8.98
N GLU A 270 19.83 9.79 9.99
CA GLU A 270 20.92 9.56 10.93
C GLU A 270 20.75 8.25 11.68
N GLU A 271 19.57 8.03 12.28
CA GLU A 271 19.26 6.80 13.01
C GLU A 271 19.40 5.55 12.12
N MET A 272 18.92 5.62 10.87
CA MET A 272 19.06 4.50 9.94
C MET A 272 20.52 4.28 9.50
N ASN A 273 21.29 5.36 9.29
CA ASN A 273 22.72 5.25 9.00
C ASN A 273 23.50 4.61 10.15
N ASP A 274 23.17 4.93 11.40
CA ASP A 274 23.80 4.32 12.57
C ASP A 274 23.49 2.82 12.66
N ILE A 275 22.24 2.44 12.39
CA ILE A 275 21.78 1.04 12.45
C ILE A 275 22.41 0.17 11.34
N PHE A 276 22.61 0.73 10.15
CA PHE A 276 23.11 0.00 8.97
C PHE A 276 24.50 0.46 8.52
N ALA A 277 25.31 1.00 9.43
CA ALA A 277 26.64 1.52 9.11
C ALA A 277 27.60 0.48 8.49
N ASP A 278 27.38 -0.80 8.73
CA ASP A 278 28.13 -1.94 8.19
C ASP A 278 27.67 -2.40 6.80
N VAL A 279 26.49 -1.92 6.32
CA VAL A 279 25.90 -2.26 5.02
C VAL A 279 25.37 -0.98 4.35
N PRO A 280 26.22 0.02 4.08
CA PRO A 280 25.78 1.34 3.60
C PRO A 280 25.08 1.28 2.24
N GLU A 281 25.38 0.29 1.42
CA GLU A 281 24.70 0.08 0.14
C GLU A 281 23.19 -0.23 0.31
N ALA A 282 22.78 -0.82 1.43
CA ALA A 282 21.36 -1.07 1.70
C ALA A 282 20.57 0.22 1.95
N LEU A 283 21.25 1.28 2.42
CA LEU A 283 20.67 2.63 2.55
C LEU A 283 20.57 3.29 1.17
N SER A 284 21.69 3.40 0.44
CA SER A 284 21.74 4.08 -0.86
C SER A 284 20.86 3.40 -1.92
N ASN A 285 20.68 2.10 -1.87
CA ASN A 285 19.77 1.38 -2.78
C ASN A 285 18.28 1.76 -2.59
N THR A 286 17.90 2.36 -1.44
CA THR A 286 16.54 2.91 -1.30
C THR A 286 16.31 4.08 -2.25
N LEU A 287 17.36 4.87 -2.53
CA LEU A 287 17.33 5.95 -3.50
C LEU A 287 17.31 5.43 -4.94
N GLU A 288 17.97 4.30 -5.22
CA GLU A 288 17.86 3.66 -6.54
C GLU A 288 16.40 3.29 -6.84
N ILE A 289 15.69 2.76 -5.85
CA ILE A 289 14.25 2.49 -5.99
C ILE A 289 13.48 3.78 -6.22
N LEU A 290 13.75 4.84 -5.44
CA LEU A 290 13.13 6.15 -5.65
C LEU A 290 13.34 6.68 -7.07
N ASP A 291 14.56 6.52 -7.60
CA ASP A 291 14.92 7.02 -8.93
C ASP A 291 14.27 6.17 -10.06
N LYS A 292 14.00 4.88 -9.83
CA LYS A 292 13.21 4.03 -10.73
C LYS A 292 11.73 4.39 -10.77
N VAL A 293 11.21 5.04 -9.73
CA VAL A 293 9.79 5.44 -9.66
C VAL A 293 9.60 6.77 -10.38
N GLU A 294 8.65 6.82 -11.30
CA GLU A 294 8.27 8.03 -12.03
C GLU A 294 7.32 8.91 -11.20
N PHE A 295 7.26 10.20 -11.53
CA PHE A 295 6.15 11.05 -11.11
C PHE A 295 4.96 10.80 -12.04
N TYR A 296 3.84 10.38 -11.49
CA TYR A 296 2.60 10.19 -12.26
C TYR A 296 1.37 10.60 -11.45
N SER A 297 0.30 10.93 -12.14
CA SER A 297 -0.99 11.24 -11.54
C SER A 297 -1.87 9.99 -11.49
N ILE A 298 -2.56 9.82 -10.37
CA ILE A 298 -3.64 8.84 -10.22
C ILE A 298 -5.02 9.50 -10.38
N ASP A 299 -5.05 10.81 -10.62
CA ASP A 299 -6.29 11.54 -10.94
C ASP A 299 -6.66 11.36 -12.39
N HIS A 300 -7.95 11.24 -12.63
CA HIS A 300 -8.55 11.21 -13.96
C HIS A 300 -9.88 11.99 -13.95
N ALA A 301 -10.37 12.32 -15.11
CA ALA A 301 -11.70 12.91 -15.26
C ALA A 301 -12.76 11.97 -14.67
N PRO A 302 -13.85 12.51 -14.10
CA PRO A 302 -14.95 11.68 -13.61
C PRO A 302 -15.43 10.71 -14.69
N ILE A 303 -15.49 9.42 -14.32
CA ILE A 303 -16.00 8.38 -15.19
C ILE A 303 -17.49 8.28 -14.93
N MET A 304 -18.30 8.62 -15.93
CA MET A 304 -19.74 8.38 -15.86
C MET A 304 -20.00 6.90 -16.05
N PRO A 305 -20.62 6.21 -15.07
CA PRO A 305 -20.97 4.82 -15.23
C PRO A 305 -21.96 4.65 -16.39
N PHE A 306 -21.68 3.70 -17.28
CA PHE A 306 -22.63 3.30 -18.30
C PHE A 306 -23.63 2.33 -17.68
N PHE A 307 -24.89 2.72 -17.65
CA PHE A 307 -25.99 1.85 -17.28
C PHE A 307 -26.77 1.48 -18.57
N PRO A 308 -26.70 0.24 -19.02
CA PRO A 308 -27.47 -0.18 -20.19
C PRO A 308 -28.95 -0.16 -19.84
N ILE A 309 -29.73 0.62 -20.58
CA ILE A 309 -31.20 0.62 -20.46
C ILE A 309 -31.67 -0.78 -20.90
N PRO A 310 -32.44 -1.53 -20.07
CA PRO A 310 -32.97 -2.81 -20.48
C PRO A 310 -33.82 -2.70 -21.77
N ALA A 311 -33.69 -3.67 -22.66
CA ALA A 311 -34.29 -3.66 -23.97
C ALA A 311 -35.83 -3.48 -23.95
N GLU A 312 -36.48 -3.86 -22.86
CA GLU A 312 -37.92 -3.70 -22.63
C GLU A 312 -38.38 -2.24 -22.57
N PHE A 313 -37.45 -1.29 -22.27
CA PHE A 313 -37.76 0.15 -22.29
C PHE A 313 -37.59 0.79 -23.66
N GLY A 314 -37.15 0.03 -24.66
CA GLY A 314 -36.90 0.53 -26.01
C GLY A 314 -35.51 1.22 -26.12
N SER A 315 -35.24 1.77 -27.30
CA SER A 315 -34.03 2.52 -27.53
C SER A 315 -34.16 3.98 -27.03
N GLU A 316 -33.04 4.63 -26.77
CA GLU A 316 -32.99 6.05 -26.42
C GLU A 316 -33.71 6.91 -27.52
N GLU A 317 -33.50 6.57 -28.77
CA GLU A 317 -34.10 7.28 -29.89
C GLU A 317 -35.64 7.15 -29.93
N GLU A 318 -36.17 5.95 -29.62
CA GLU A 318 -37.62 5.73 -29.51
C GLU A 318 -38.21 6.47 -28.32
N THR A 319 -37.51 6.49 -27.19
CA THR A 319 -37.93 7.21 -25.98
C THR A 319 -37.94 8.72 -26.23
N ARG A 320 -36.89 9.26 -26.85
CA ARG A 320 -36.83 10.70 -27.25
C ARG A 320 -37.99 11.11 -28.16
N LYS A 321 -38.42 10.26 -29.08
CA LYS A 321 -39.56 10.52 -29.95
C LYS A 321 -40.91 10.46 -29.22
N ARG A 322 -40.97 9.72 -28.11
CA ARG A 322 -42.20 9.52 -27.35
C ARG A 322 -42.44 10.59 -26.30
N ILE A 323 -41.37 11.05 -25.62
CA ILE A 323 -41.46 12.05 -24.55
C ILE A 323 -41.60 13.43 -25.18
N THR A 324 -42.70 14.14 -24.84
CA THR A 324 -42.93 15.52 -25.29
C THR A 324 -42.21 16.53 -24.38
N PRO A 325 -41.90 17.74 -24.87
CA PRO A 325 -41.39 18.82 -24.04
C PRO A 325 -42.30 19.15 -22.84
N GLU A 326 -43.61 19.03 -22.99
CA GLU A 326 -44.59 19.25 -21.93
C GLU A 326 -44.51 18.18 -20.83
N GLU A 327 -44.34 16.94 -21.22
CA GLU A 327 -44.14 15.83 -20.25
C GLU A 327 -42.83 16.00 -19.45
N LEU A 328 -41.74 16.32 -20.16
CA LEU A 328 -40.45 16.58 -19.52
C LEU A 328 -40.50 17.78 -18.57
N PHE A 329 -41.22 18.87 -19.02
CA PHE A 329 -41.40 20.04 -18.18
C PHE A 329 -42.21 19.74 -16.93
N ARG A 330 -43.24 18.89 -17.05
CA ARG A 330 -44.05 18.44 -15.93
C ARG A 330 -43.23 17.65 -14.88
N GLU A 331 -42.27 16.83 -15.30
CA GLU A 331 -41.36 16.14 -14.37
C GLU A 331 -40.53 17.10 -13.49
N PHE A 332 -40.26 18.32 -14.00
CA PHE A 332 -39.58 19.36 -13.22
C PHE A 332 -40.50 20.13 -12.26
N THR A 333 -41.76 20.13 -12.52
CA THR A 333 -42.75 20.98 -11.83
C THR A 333 -43.65 20.22 -10.86
N THR A 334 -43.69 18.86 -10.94
CA THR A 334 -44.59 18.05 -10.10
C THR A 334 -43.83 16.93 -9.40
N ASP A 335 -44.30 16.52 -8.21
CA ASP A 335 -43.84 15.32 -7.49
C ASP A 335 -44.51 14.03 -8.06
N GLU A 336 -44.16 12.88 -7.54
CA GLU A 336 -44.70 11.57 -7.87
C GLU A 336 -46.24 11.45 -7.66
N ASN A 337 -46.83 12.34 -6.84
CA ASN A 337 -48.26 12.40 -6.58
C ASN A 337 -48.97 13.43 -7.45
N GLY A 338 -48.23 14.13 -8.33
CA GLY A 338 -48.76 15.17 -9.23
C GLY A 338 -48.96 16.55 -8.58
N ASN A 339 -48.41 16.75 -7.37
CA ASN A 339 -48.46 18.07 -6.72
C ASN A 339 -47.39 18.99 -7.31
N GLU A 340 -47.71 20.25 -7.48
CA GLU A 340 -46.76 21.26 -7.95
C GLU A 340 -45.69 21.52 -6.88
N ILE A 341 -44.40 21.24 -7.23
CA ILE A 341 -43.22 21.41 -6.37
C ILE A 341 -42.36 22.61 -6.78
N MET A 342 -42.60 23.17 -7.97
CA MET A 342 -41.84 24.28 -8.53
C MET A 342 -42.72 25.06 -9.52
N SER A 343 -42.64 26.38 -9.46
CA SER A 343 -43.35 27.22 -10.40
C SER A 343 -42.80 27.07 -11.85
N HIS A 344 -43.64 27.32 -12.83
CA HIS A 344 -43.25 27.26 -14.23
C HIS A 344 -42.03 28.14 -14.56
N GLU A 345 -42.01 29.36 -14.03
CA GLU A 345 -40.92 30.32 -14.25
C GLU A 345 -39.59 29.84 -13.64
N GLU A 346 -39.62 29.18 -12.46
CA GLU A 346 -38.43 28.59 -11.83
C GLU A 346 -37.91 27.37 -12.58
N ALA A 347 -38.84 26.54 -13.10
CA ALA A 347 -38.49 25.39 -13.94
C ALA A 347 -37.85 25.83 -15.26
N GLU A 348 -38.37 26.85 -15.94
CA GLU A 348 -37.74 27.42 -17.13
C GLU A 348 -36.33 27.93 -16.89
N LYS A 349 -36.12 28.67 -15.80
CA LYS A 349 -34.78 29.16 -15.40
C LYS A 349 -33.81 28.00 -15.13
N LYS A 350 -34.29 26.95 -14.48
CA LYS A 350 -33.47 25.75 -14.14
C LYS A 350 -33.12 24.98 -15.42
N ILE A 351 -34.09 24.71 -16.30
CA ILE A 351 -33.91 24.04 -17.59
C ILE A 351 -32.93 24.81 -18.47
N LYS A 352 -33.06 26.13 -18.54
CA LYS A 352 -32.18 27.00 -19.31
C LYS A 352 -30.73 26.93 -18.76
N LYS A 353 -30.57 26.88 -17.43
CA LYS A 353 -29.25 26.74 -16.78
C LYS A 353 -28.59 25.37 -17.02
N LEU A 354 -29.39 24.34 -17.26
CA LEU A 354 -28.92 22.98 -17.60
C LEU A 354 -28.65 22.82 -19.12
N GLY A 355 -28.87 23.86 -19.92
CA GLY A 355 -28.55 23.88 -21.34
C GLY A 355 -29.74 23.74 -22.27
N GLY A 356 -30.96 23.85 -21.75
CA GLY A 356 -32.23 23.75 -22.50
C GLY A 356 -32.81 22.34 -22.52
N LEU A 357 -34.07 22.21 -22.96
CA LEU A 357 -34.77 20.92 -23.02
C LEU A 357 -34.04 19.89 -23.87
N ASP A 358 -33.41 20.30 -24.97
CA ASP A 358 -32.65 19.39 -25.86
C ASP A 358 -31.47 18.68 -25.20
N LYS A 359 -31.02 19.15 -24.03
CA LYS A 359 -29.93 18.52 -23.28
C LYS A 359 -30.39 17.71 -22.07
N LEU A 360 -31.67 17.68 -21.81
CA LEU A 360 -32.30 16.91 -20.75
C LEU A 360 -32.78 15.53 -21.22
N TYR A 361 -32.77 15.31 -22.54
CA TYR A 361 -33.05 14.01 -23.14
C TYR A 361 -31.89 13.05 -22.99
#